data_5100423c445b1c5dd17c2fee2f35e9e1
#
_entry.id   5100423c445b1c5dd17c2fee2f35e9e1
#
_cell.length_a   1.000
_cell.length_b   1.000
_cell.length_c   1.000
_cell.angle_alpha   90.00
_cell.angle_beta   90.00
_cell.angle_gamma   90.00
#
_symmetry.space_group_name_H-M   'P 1'
#
loop_
_entity.id
_entity.type
_entity.pdbx_description
1 polymer ?
#
loop_
_entity_poly.entity_id
_entity_poly.type
_entity_poly.pdbx_seq_one_letter_code
_entity_poly.pdbx_strand_id
1 'polypeptide(L)'
;MPAAPGLTRVLTRYADGRSELSLDPDLRVFVADLVRPYGLPLREDLLAEGVGHAYEELAAGLLAEALGPDEPADVLIQAFDSPDIRPGAPTSLALSRSCAGTPTALALCDQGTAGAFAALRAALAYQRTGVARRAVVVLAEQTALHHRPPEPVTLPDRHCAVVLVCETLPGEELTVRQESGAAVGPDDSVGSVGSVGSVESVAEEVRRQAKALGEDAAVLLAAGLEVPGLDAVRVPAGQPFTGLWSALAERLPGWRAERRPVLLADFDPRLGVLSTLTLRAGPPS
;
A
#
# COMPACT_ATOMS: atom_id res chain seq x y z
N MET A 1 22.13 -8.51 -18.99
CA MET A 1 21.55 -9.17 -17.78
C MET A 1 20.16 -9.65 -18.15
N PRO A 2 19.67 -10.75 -17.61
CA PRO A 2 18.28 -11.12 -17.80
C PRO A 2 17.38 -9.99 -17.28
N ALA A 3 16.26 -9.76 -17.95
CA ALA A 3 15.27 -8.79 -17.50
C ALA A 3 14.63 -9.28 -16.22
N ALA A 4 14.49 -8.43 -15.22
CA ALA A 4 13.93 -8.72 -13.90
C ALA A 4 12.66 -7.89 -13.67
N PRO A 5 11.76 -8.34 -12.79
CA PRO A 5 10.66 -7.51 -12.36
C PRO A 5 11.13 -6.19 -11.78
N GLY A 6 10.57 -5.09 -12.25
CA GLY A 6 10.86 -3.73 -11.83
C GLY A 6 9.59 -2.92 -11.66
N LEU A 7 9.72 -1.74 -11.07
CA LEU A 7 8.62 -0.81 -10.81
C LEU A 7 8.71 0.33 -11.84
N THR A 8 7.89 0.31 -12.89
CA THR A 8 7.99 1.28 -13.99
C THR A 8 7.36 2.62 -13.68
N ARG A 9 6.19 2.60 -13.04
CA ARG A 9 5.41 3.81 -12.73
C ARG A 9 4.89 3.75 -11.31
N VAL A 10 4.92 4.88 -10.64
CA VAL A 10 4.27 5.10 -9.34
C VAL A 10 3.55 6.42 -9.43
N LEU A 11 2.23 6.39 -9.33
CA LEU A 11 1.38 7.57 -9.39
C LEU A 11 0.57 7.66 -8.11
N THR A 12 0.29 8.88 -7.67
CA THR A 12 -0.55 9.14 -6.50
C THR A 12 -1.56 10.22 -6.79
N ARG A 13 -2.74 10.09 -6.19
CA ARG A 13 -3.79 11.10 -6.26
C ARG A 13 -4.50 11.18 -4.94
N TYR A 14 -4.62 12.40 -4.43
CA TYR A 14 -5.49 12.73 -3.32
C TYR A 14 -6.84 13.22 -3.86
N ALA A 15 -7.89 12.91 -3.14
CA ALA A 15 -9.22 13.44 -3.41
C ALA A 15 -9.73 14.20 -2.19
N ASP A 16 -10.49 15.23 -2.46
CA ASP A 16 -11.16 16.07 -1.47
C ASP A 16 -12.64 16.20 -1.83
N GLY A 17 -13.45 16.65 -0.92
CA GLY A 17 -14.85 16.91 -1.14
C GLY A 17 -15.77 15.73 -0.84
N ARG A 18 -16.97 15.78 -1.43
CA ARG A 18 -18.03 14.80 -1.22
C ARG A 18 -18.00 13.73 -2.29
N SER A 19 -18.45 12.55 -1.92
CA SER A 19 -18.76 11.48 -2.87
C SER A 19 -20.26 11.39 -3.10
N GLU A 20 -20.70 11.41 -4.35
CA GLU A 20 -22.09 11.14 -4.72
C GLU A 20 -22.51 9.72 -4.32
N LEU A 21 -21.57 8.76 -4.35
CA LEU A 21 -21.82 7.39 -3.91
C LEU A 21 -22.05 7.31 -2.39
N SER A 22 -21.43 8.19 -1.62
CA SER A 22 -21.64 8.26 -0.17
C SER A 22 -23.02 8.85 0.20
N LEU A 23 -23.65 9.56 -0.72
CA LEU A 23 -25.01 10.09 -0.57
C LEU A 23 -26.09 9.13 -1.08
N ASP A 24 -25.72 8.00 -1.67
CA ASP A 24 -26.67 7.01 -2.18
C ASP A 24 -27.49 6.43 -1.00
N PRO A 25 -28.83 6.56 -1.02
CA PRO A 25 -29.69 6.02 0.04
C PRO A 25 -29.57 4.50 0.18
N ASP A 26 -29.27 3.78 -0.91
CA ASP A 26 -29.07 2.33 -0.88
C ASP A 26 -27.79 1.96 -0.12
N LEU A 27 -26.75 2.80 -0.17
CA LEU A 27 -25.54 2.63 0.63
C LEU A 27 -25.87 2.66 2.13
N ARG A 28 -26.68 3.63 2.57
CA ARG A 28 -27.10 3.72 3.98
C ARG A 28 -27.84 2.47 4.44
N VAL A 29 -28.77 1.98 3.62
CA VAL A 29 -29.52 0.75 3.91
C VAL A 29 -28.56 -0.44 3.98
N PHE A 30 -27.65 -0.56 3.03
CA PHE A 30 -26.66 -1.64 2.98
C PHE A 30 -25.77 -1.63 4.22
N VAL A 31 -25.20 -0.49 4.61
CA VAL A 31 -24.32 -0.38 5.78
C VAL A 31 -25.13 -0.69 7.06
N ALA A 32 -26.37 -0.21 7.17
CA ALA A 32 -27.23 -0.49 8.30
C ALA A 32 -27.48 -2.01 8.47
N ASP A 33 -27.75 -2.70 7.39
CA ASP A 33 -27.96 -4.15 7.39
C ASP A 33 -26.66 -4.92 7.71
N LEU A 34 -25.54 -4.47 7.18
CA LEU A 34 -24.23 -5.07 7.41
C LEU A 34 -23.84 -5.03 8.90
N VAL A 35 -24.04 -3.90 9.57
CA VAL A 35 -23.59 -3.70 10.95
C VAL A 35 -24.63 -4.12 12.02
N ARG A 36 -25.88 -4.29 11.63
CA ARG A 36 -26.97 -4.68 12.53
C ARG A 36 -26.70 -5.95 13.37
N PRO A 37 -26.16 -7.05 12.79
CA PRO A 37 -25.85 -8.26 13.56
C PRO A 37 -24.84 -8.03 14.67
N TYR A 38 -24.00 -7.01 14.54
CA TYR A 38 -22.95 -6.66 15.50
C TYR A 38 -23.38 -5.56 16.48
N GLY A 39 -24.60 -5.02 16.33
CA GLY A 39 -25.10 -3.93 17.17
C GLY A 39 -24.33 -2.62 17.05
N LEU A 40 -23.62 -2.40 15.93
CA LEU A 40 -22.80 -1.20 15.74
C LEU A 40 -23.67 -0.03 15.25
N PRO A 41 -23.53 1.15 15.87
CA PRO A 41 -24.29 2.32 15.47
C PRO A 41 -23.71 2.94 14.17
N LEU A 42 -24.60 3.43 13.32
CA LEU A 42 -24.24 4.18 12.13
C LEU A 42 -23.66 5.56 12.48
N ARG A 43 -22.85 6.07 11.59
CA ARG A 43 -22.39 7.45 11.52
C ARG A 43 -23.29 8.21 10.54
N GLU A 44 -24.51 8.50 10.99
CA GLU A 44 -25.54 9.22 10.20
C GLU A 44 -25.05 10.62 9.77
N ASP A 45 -24.17 11.22 10.57
CA ASP A 45 -23.50 12.48 10.27
C ASP A 45 -22.66 12.38 8.98
N LEU A 46 -21.79 11.37 8.88
CA LEU A 46 -20.94 11.15 7.71
C LEU A 46 -21.76 10.77 6.46
N LEU A 47 -22.78 9.95 6.64
CA LEU A 47 -23.70 9.57 5.55
C LEU A 47 -24.48 10.76 5.02
N ALA A 48 -24.98 11.64 5.90
CA ALA A 48 -25.73 12.83 5.50
C ALA A 48 -24.85 13.88 4.81
N GLU A 49 -23.58 13.97 5.20
CA GLU A 49 -22.61 14.89 4.63
C GLU A 49 -21.95 14.38 3.35
N GLY A 50 -22.12 13.09 3.01
CA GLY A 50 -21.49 12.47 1.86
C GLY A 50 -19.97 12.29 2.03
N VAL A 51 -19.52 12.07 3.28
CA VAL A 51 -18.09 11.87 3.58
C VAL A 51 -17.68 10.45 3.21
N GLY A 52 -16.51 10.33 2.60
CA GLY A 52 -15.96 9.06 2.13
C GLY A 52 -16.01 8.94 0.62
N HIS A 53 -15.07 8.19 0.07
CA HIS A 53 -15.00 7.86 -1.35
C HIS A 53 -14.85 6.37 -1.55
N ALA A 54 -15.53 5.83 -2.56
CA ALA A 54 -15.27 4.46 -2.99
C ALA A 54 -13.86 4.37 -3.60
N TYR A 55 -13.20 3.25 -3.38
CA TYR A 55 -11.86 3.04 -3.93
C TYR A 55 -11.82 3.04 -5.46
N GLU A 56 -12.93 2.66 -6.09
CA GLU A 56 -13.09 2.81 -7.54
C GLU A 56 -13.05 4.27 -7.97
N GLU A 57 -13.74 5.18 -7.27
CA GLU A 57 -13.72 6.62 -7.56
C GLU A 57 -12.30 7.19 -7.44
N LEU A 58 -11.58 6.78 -6.39
CA LEU A 58 -10.22 7.25 -6.14
C LEU A 58 -9.22 6.78 -7.20
N ALA A 59 -9.34 5.54 -7.64
CA ALA A 59 -8.29 4.86 -8.40
C ALA A 59 -8.55 4.78 -9.91
N ALA A 60 -9.80 4.78 -10.40
CA ALA A 60 -10.07 4.54 -11.81
C ALA A 60 -9.39 5.56 -12.75
N GLY A 61 -9.50 6.85 -12.44
CA GLY A 61 -8.85 7.90 -13.24
C GLY A 61 -7.31 7.84 -13.16
N LEU A 62 -6.77 7.48 -12.00
CA LEU A 62 -5.32 7.32 -11.82
C LEU A 62 -4.79 6.09 -12.55
N LEU A 63 -5.59 5.02 -12.57
CA LEU A 63 -5.28 3.79 -13.29
C LEU A 63 -5.26 4.04 -14.81
N ALA A 64 -6.21 4.81 -15.34
CA ALA A 64 -6.25 5.21 -16.74
C ALA A 64 -5.07 6.12 -17.14
N GLU A 65 -4.56 6.93 -16.20
CA GLU A 65 -3.33 7.71 -16.40
C GLU A 65 -2.08 6.82 -16.37
N ALA A 66 -2.07 5.83 -15.48
CA ALA A 66 -0.94 4.91 -15.32
C ALA A 66 -0.79 3.94 -16.49
N LEU A 67 -1.89 3.57 -17.15
CA LEU A 67 -1.91 2.62 -18.26
C LEU A 67 -2.50 3.28 -19.50
N GLY A 68 -1.76 3.23 -20.60
CA GLY A 68 -2.30 3.62 -21.89
C GLY A 68 -3.37 2.61 -22.40
N PRO A 69 -4.19 3.01 -23.39
CA PRO A 69 -5.23 2.17 -23.95
C PRO A 69 -4.71 0.86 -24.57
N ASP A 70 -3.47 0.87 -25.02
CA ASP A 70 -2.79 -0.27 -25.64
C ASP A 70 -1.81 -0.97 -24.70
N GLU A 71 -1.90 -0.68 -23.39
CA GLU A 71 -1.05 -1.26 -22.36
C GLU A 71 -1.84 -2.22 -21.47
N PRO A 72 -2.10 -3.46 -21.92
CA PRO A 72 -2.91 -4.41 -21.15
C PRO A 72 -2.21 -4.79 -19.84
N ALA A 73 -2.98 -4.86 -18.76
CA ALA A 73 -2.57 -5.47 -17.52
C ALA A 73 -2.93 -6.97 -17.53
N ASP A 74 -2.03 -7.80 -17.01
CA ASP A 74 -2.26 -9.25 -16.85
C ASP A 74 -2.83 -9.56 -15.45
N VAL A 75 -2.40 -8.78 -14.45
CA VAL A 75 -2.82 -8.92 -13.05
C VAL A 75 -3.08 -7.54 -12.45
N LEU A 76 -4.18 -7.40 -11.73
CA LEU A 76 -4.51 -6.23 -10.91
C LEU A 76 -4.71 -6.67 -9.46
N ILE A 77 -3.93 -6.09 -8.55
CA ILE A 77 -4.02 -6.37 -7.12
C ILE A 77 -4.40 -5.09 -6.40
N GLN A 78 -5.58 -5.07 -5.81
CA GLN A 78 -5.99 -4.00 -4.90
C GLN A 78 -5.53 -4.34 -3.49
N ALA A 79 -4.98 -3.36 -2.75
CA ALA A 79 -4.69 -3.53 -1.34
C ALA A 79 -5.18 -2.32 -0.53
N PHE A 80 -5.71 -2.59 0.66
CA PHE A 80 -6.23 -1.59 1.59
C PHE A 80 -6.23 -2.16 3.02
N ASP A 81 -6.17 -1.28 4.00
CA ASP A 81 -6.31 -1.64 5.43
C ASP A 81 -7.70 -1.24 5.96
N SER A 82 -8.16 -0.03 5.67
CA SER A 82 -9.52 0.40 6.01
C SER A 82 -10.52 -0.03 4.92
N PRO A 83 -11.77 -0.34 5.27
CA PRO A 83 -12.76 -0.79 4.30
C PRO A 83 -13.15 0.31 3.31
N ASP A 84 -13.53 -0.11 2.10
CA ASP A 84 -14.21 0.73 1.12
C ASP A 84 -15.56 1.23 1.69
N ILE A 85 -16.02 2.40 1.29
CA ILE A 85 -17.39 2.85 1.64
C ILE A 85 -18.46 1.94 1.03
N ARG A 86 -18.14 1.23 -0.05
CA ARG A 86 -19.02 0.24 -0.69
C ARG A 86 -18.51 -1.18 -0.48
N PRO A 87 -18.50 -1.71 0.74
CA PRO A 87 -17.85 -2.99 1.05
C PRO A 87 -18.52 -4.19 0.35
N GLY A 88 -19.73 -4.05 -0.17
CA GLY A 88 -20.42 -5.08 -0.96
C GLY A 88 -20.06 -5.10 -2.44
N ALA A 89 -19.35 -4.09 -2.96
CA ALA A 89 -18.94 -4.03 -4.36
C ALA A 89 -17.50 -4.56 -4.52
N PRO A 90 -17.26 -5.48 -5.45
CA PRO A 90 -15.89 -6.00 -5.68
C PRO A 90 -15.08 -4.96 -6.46
N THR A 91 -14.50 -4.00 -5.76
CA THR A 91 -13.77 -2.86 -6.35
C THR A 91 -12.62 -3.30 -7.26
N SER A 92 -11.88 -4.35 -6.89
CA SER A 92 -10.81 -4.89 -7.76
C SER A 92 -11.36 -5.35 -9.12
N LEU A 93 -12.56 -5.94 -9.15
CA LEU A 93 -13.22 -6.32 -10.40
C LEU A 93 -13.73 -5.10 -11.19
N ALA A 94 -14.24 -4.07 -10.52
CA ALA A 94 -14.63 -2.83 -11.17
C ALA A 94 -13.42 -2.14 -11.82
N LEU A 95 -12.30 -2.03 -11.09
CA LEU A 95 -11.04 -1.48 -11.59
C LEU A 95 -10.45 -2.30 -12.76
N SER A 96 -10.59 -3.63 -12.73
CA SER A 96 -10.10 -4.47 -13.83
C SER A 96 -10.80 -4.18 -15.16
N ARG A 97 -12.05 -3.74 -15.12
CA ARG A 97 -12.81 -3.33 -16.33
C ARG A 97 -12.32 -2.01 -16.93
N SER A 98 -11.63 -1.20 -16.12
CA SER A 98 -11.00 0.05 -16.59
C SER A 98 -9.60 -0.18 -17.20
N CYS A 99 -9.07 -1.40 -17.12
CA CYS A 99 -7.81 -1.76 -17.75
C CYS A 99 -8.02 -2.30 -19.16
N ALA A 100 -7.08 -2.03 -20.05
CA ALA A 100 -6.97 -2.79 -21.29
C ALA A 100 -6.66 -4.27 -20.96
N GLY A 101 -7.19 -5.19 -21.74
CA GLY A 101 -7.08 -6.63 -21.49
C GLY A 101 -8.14 -7.15 -20.51
N THR A 102 -7.85 -8.30 -19.92
CA THR A 102 -8.70 -8.95 -18.91
C THR A 102 -7.83 -9.43 -17.75
N PRO A 103 -7.34 -8.50 -16.90
CA PRO A 103 -6.42 -8.87 -15.84
C PRO A 103 -7.10 -9.80 -14.81
N THR A 104 -6.33 -10.75 -14.29
CA THR A 104 -6.73 -11.45 -13.06
C THR A 104 -6.78 -10.41 -11.93
N ALA A 105 -7.98 -10.18 -11.39
CA ALA A 105 -8.20 -9.18 -10.33
C ALA A 105 -8.35 -9.85 -8.97
N LEU A 106 -7.64 -9.35 -7.97
CA LEU A 106 -7.74 -9.79 -6.57
C LEU A 106 -7.59 -8.63 -5.61
N ALA A 107 -8.05 -8.82 -4.38
CA ALA A 107 -7.90 -7.84 -3.31
C ALA A 107 -7.18 -8.48 -2.11
N LEU A 108 -6.36 -7.68 -1.44
CA LEU A 108 -5.71 -8.00 -0.18
C LEU A 108 -6.16 -6.98 0.88
N CYS A 109 -6.63 -7.46 2.01
CA CYS A 109 -7.04 -6.63 3.14
C CYS A 109 -6.59 -7.27 4.46
N ASP A 110 -6.85 -6.58 5.57
CA ASP A 110 -6.60 -7.05 6.94
C ASP A 110 -5.13 -7.41 7.24
N GLN A 111 -4.21 -6.79 6.54
CA GLN A 111 -2.77 -6.99 6.73
C GLN A 111 -2.06 -5.72 7.21
N GLY A 112 -2.80 -4.76 7.77
CA GLY A 112 -2.25 -3.49 8.20
C GLY A 112 -1.45 -2.83 7.08
N THR A 113 -0.43 -2.08 7.46
CA THR A 113 0.46 -1.42 6.48
C THR A 113 1.31 -2.41 5.67
N ALA A 114 1.50 -3.62 6.17
CA ALA A 114 2.21 -4.70 5.46
C ALA A 114 1.46 -5.16 4.19
N GLY A 115 0.15 -4.90 4.09
CA GLY A 115 -0.69 -5.29 2.95
C GLY A 115 -0.22 -4.73 1.61
N ALA A 116 0.28 -3.50 1.58
CA ALA A 116 0.83 -2.88 0.38
C ALA A 116 2.08 -3.63 -0.14
N PHE A 117 2.97 -4.02 0.75
CA PHE A 117 4.15 -4.83 0.41
C PHE A 117 3.77 -6.25 0.00
N ALA A 118 2.78 -6.86 0.65
CA ALA A 118 2.27 -8.17 0.28
C ALA A 118 1.68 -8.16 -1.14
N ALA A 119 0.92 -7.13 -1.50
CA ALA A 119 0.39 -6.96 -2.85
C ALA A 119 1.51 -6.84 -3.88
N LEU A 120 2.53 -6.05 -3.60
CA LEU A 120 3.67 -5.92 -4.50
C LEU A 120 4.46 -7.23 -4.62
N ARG A 121 4.67 -7.97 -3.52
CA ARG A 121 5.29 -9.30 -3.57
C ARG A 121 4.50 -10.26 -4.45
N ALA A 122 3.18 -10.25 -4.34
CA ALA A 122 2.32 -11.08 -5.18
C ALA A 122 2.46 -10.69 -6.65
N ALA A 123 2.43 -9.39 -6.98
CA ALA A 123 2.65 -8.89 -8.34
C ALA A 123 3.98 -9.38 -8.93
N LEU A 124 5.06 -9.25 -8.15
CA LEU A 124 6.39 -9.72 -8.56
C LEU A 124 6.46 -11.25 -8.71
N ALA A 125 5.71 -12.00 -7.89
CA ALA A 125 5.64 -13.46 -8.01
C ALA A 125 4.95 -13.88 -9.33
N TYR A 126 3.85 -13.22 -9.71
CA TYR A 126 3.21 -13.44 -11.01
C TYR A 126 4.16 -13.16 -12.18
N GLN A 127 5.00 -12.13 -12.08
CA GLN A 127 5.99 -11.82 -13.10
C GLN A 127 7.13 -12.86 -13.16
N ARG A 128 7.65 -13.26 -11.99
CA ARG A 128 8.73 -14.26 -11.92
C ARG A 128 8.32 -15.63 -12.44
N THR A 129 7.05 -16.01 -12.30
CA THR A 129 6.51 -17.24 -12.85
C THR A 129 6.17 -17.16 -14.33
N GLY A 130 6.29 -15.97 -14.93
CA GLY A 130 5.95 -15.72 -16.34
C GLY A 130 4.45 -15.66 -16.62
N VAL A 131 3.60 -15.66 -15.59
CA VAL A 131 2.13 -15.55 -15.72
C VAL A 131 1.73 -14.12 -16.08
N ALA A 132 2.45 -13.13 -15.57
CA ALA A 132 2.21 -11.71 -15.88
C ALA A 132 3.47 -11.06 -16.46
N ARG A 133 3.30 -10.25 -17.51
CA ARG A 133 4.31 -9.31 -18.00
C ARG A 133 4.13 -7.94 -17.35
N ARG A 134 2.86 -7.52 -17.22
CA ARG A 134 2.48 -6.27 -16.55
C ARG A 134 1.52 -6.58 -15.40
N ALA A 135 1.96 -6.27 -14.18
CA ALA A 135 1.14 -6.34 -12.98
C ALA A 135 0.91 -4.94 -12.44
N VAL A 136 -0.30 -4.68 -11.98
CA VAL A 136 -0.70 -3.39 -11.39
C VAL A 136 -1.12 -3.61 -9.95
N VAL A 137 -0.58 -2.79 -9.05
CA VAL A 137 -1.02 -2.74 -7.66
C VAL A 137 -1.71 -1.41 -7.42
N VAL A 138 -2.91 -1.45 -6.88
CA VAL A 138 -3.71 -0.29 -6.49
C VAL A 138 -3.81 -0.27 -4.98
N LEU A 139 -3.28 0.77 -4.37
CA LEU A 139 -3.39 1.03 -2.94
C LEU A 139 -4.41 2.13 -2.74
N ALA A 140 -5.31 1.98 -1.77
CA ALA A 140 -6.31 2.99 -1.49
C ALA A 140 -6.58 3.08 0.01
N GLU A 141 -6.85 4.28 0.47
CA GLU A 141 -7.37 4.58 1.80
C GLU A 141 -8.32 5.78 1.76
N GLN A 142 -9.30 5.80 2.66
CA GLN A 142 -10.32 6.84 2.71
C GLN A 142 -10.67 7.17 4.17
N THR A 143 -11.18 8.39 4.41
CA THR A 143 -11.26 8.99 5.74
C THR A 143 -12.47 8.55 6.57
N ALA A 144 -13.43 7.79 6.01
CA ALA A 144 -14.70 7.55 6.67
C ALA A 144 -14.95 6.07 6.97
N LEU A 145 -15.42 5.81 8.19
CA LEU A 145 -16.18 4.61 8.51
C LEU A 145 -17.63 5.02 8.79
N HIS A 146 -18.58 4.52 8.01
CA HIS A 146 -19.99 4.86 8.15
C HIS A 146 -20.67 4.18 9.36
N HIS A 147 -19.90 3.56 10.23
CA HIS A 147 -20.32 3.02 11.52
C HIS A 147 -19.26 3.34 12.58
N ARG A 148 -19.64 3.20 13.84
CA ARG A 148 -18.69 3.33 14.95
C ARG A 148 -18.11 1.95 15.24
N PRO A 149 -16.80 1.74 14.99
CA PRO A 149 -16.15 0.49 15.31
C PRO A 149 -16.09 0.29 16.84
N PRO A 150 -16.05 -0.95 17.33
CA PRO A 150 -15.96 -1.24 18.77
C PRO A 150 -14.62 -0.81 19.38
N GLU A 151 -13.57 -0.80 18.57
CA GLU A 151 -12.23 -0.36 18.94
C GLU A 151 -11.78 0.82 18.07
N PRO A 152 -10.89 1.69 18.56
CA PRO A 152 -10.35 2.79 17.78
C PRO A 152 -9.63 2.27 16.51
N VAL A 153 -9.96 2.85 15.36
CA VAL A 153 -9.32 2.58 14.08
C VAL A 153 -8.59 3.83 13.62
N THR A 154 -7.35 3.66 13.18
CA THR A 154 -6.60 4.75 12.57
C THR A 154 -7.09 4.97 11.15
N LEU A 155 -7.67 6.13 10.89
CA LEU A 155 -8.09 6.54 9.56
C LEU A 155 -7.09 7.55 8.98
N PRO A 156 -6.97 7.65 7.65
CA PRO A 156 -6.16 8.68 7.04
C PRO A 156 -6.79 10.07 7.17
N ASP A 157 -5.97 11.10 7.06
CA ASP A 157 -6.42 12.49 7.06
C ASP A 157 -7.08 12.88 5.72
N ARG A 158 -6.70 12.21 4.63
CA ARG A 158 -7.21 12.47 3.28
C ARG A 158 -7.50 11.18 2.54
N HIS A 159 -8.44 11.24 1.61
CA HIS A 159 -8.63 10.15 0.64
C HIS A 159 -7.43 10.09 -0.31
N CYS A 160 -6.91 8.91 -0.54
CA CYS A 160 -5.74 8.74 -1.40
C CYS A 160 -5.80 7.41 -2.15
N ALA A 161 -5.35 7.45 -3.39
CA ALA A 161 -5.00 6.25 -4.15
C ALA A 161 -3.58 6.34 -4.68
N VAL A 162 -2.91 5.20 -4.73
CA VAL A 162 -1.60 5.02 -5.37
C VAL A 162 -1.69 3.86 -6.36
N VAL A 163 -1.14 4.06 -7.55
CA VAL A 163 -1.02 3.02 -8.57
C VAL A 163 0.45 2.73 -8.79
N LEU A 164 0.81 1.46 -8.67
CA LEU A 164 2.14 0.93 -8.93
C LEU A 164 2.06 0.03 -10.17
N VAL A 165 2.83 0.33 -11.21
CA VAL A 165 2.94 -0.51 -12.40
C VAL A 165 4.25 -1.26 -12.36
N CYS A 166 4.18 -2.58 -12.37
CA CYS A 166 5.32 -3.48 -12.38
C CYS A 166 5.45 -4.14 -13.75
N GLU A 167 6.63 -4.03 -14.34
CA GLU A 167 6.98 -4.64 -15.62
C GLU A 167 8.38 -5.26 -15.54
N THR A 168 8.67 -6.09 -16.49
CA THR A 168 10.02 -6.64 -16.60
C THR A 168 10.94 -5.60 -17.22
N LEU A 169 11.93 -5.16 -16.46
CA LEU A 169 12.90 -4.13 -16.89
C LEU A 169 14.31 -4.71 -16.98
N PRO A 170 15.05 -4.39 -18.04
CA PRO A 170 16.48 -4.67 -18.07
C PRO A 170 17.22 -3.73 -17.11
N GLY A 171 18.05 -4.29 -16.24
CA GLY A 171 18.97 -3.51 -15.42
C GLY A 171 18.37 -2.84 -14.18
N GLU A 172 17.16 -3.19 -13.77
CA GLU A 172 16.59 -2.79 -12.48
C GLU A 172 16.37 -4.05 -11.62
N GLU A 173 16.69 -3.99 -10.35
CA GLU A 173 16.42 -5.06 -9.39
C GLU A 173 15.50 -4.55 -8.30
N LEU A 174 14.29 -5.09 -8.26
CA LEU A 174 13.29 -4.81 -7.24
C LEU A 174 13.13 -6.01 -6.32
N THR A 175 13.37 -5.80 -5.03
CA THR A 175 13.19 -6.83 -4.01
C THR A 175 12.26 -6.31 -2.91
N VAL A 176 11.28 -7.13 -2.53
CA VAL A 176 10.40 -6.87 -1.38
C VAL A 176 10.58 -7.98 -0.36
N ARG A 177 10.79 -7.61 0.90
CA ARG A 177 10.92 -8.52 2.03
C ARG A 177 9.91 -8.18 3.09
N GLN A 178 9.44 -9.21 3.77
CA GLN A 178 8.61 -9.08 4.97
C GLN A 178 9.12 -10.08 6.00
N GLU A 179 9.42 -9.59 7.17
CA GLU A 179 9.96 -10.36 8.27
C GLU A 179 9.02 -10.20 9.47
N SER A 180 8.48 -11.32 9.97
CA SER A 180 7.66 -11.33 11.16
C SER A 180 8.56 -11.51 12.37
N GLY A 181 8.55 -10.54 13.29
CA GLY A 181 8.97 -10.75 14.66
C GLY A 181 7.83 -11.37 15.47
N ALA A 182 8.13 -11.97 16.62
CA ALA A 182 7.07 -12.39 17.53
C ALA A 182 6.23 -11.16 17.91
N ALA A 183 4.92 -11.25 17.74
CA ALA A 183 4.00 -10.20 18.15
C ALA A 183 4.24 -9.85 19.61
N VAL A 184 4.41 -8.57 19.92
CA VAL A 184 4.41 -8.09 21.31
C VAL A 184 2.98 -8.21 21.80
N GLY A 185 2.67 -9.28 22.52
CA GLY A 185 1.38 -9.43 23.20
C GLY A 185 1.28 -8.44 24.35
N PRO A 186 0.08 -8.02 24.75
CA PRO A 186 -0.13 -7.11 25.87
C PRO A 186 0.23 -7.69 27.24
N ASP A 187 0.79 -8.88 27.31
CA ASP A 187 1.13 -9.57 28.57
C ASP A 187 2.45 -10.36 28.43
N ASP A 188 3.57 -9.64 28.58
CA ASP A 188 4.91 -10.20 28.53
C ASP A 188 5.28 -10.92 29.83
N SER A 189 4.91 -12.20 29.93
CA SER A 189 5.44 -13.07 30.97
C SER A 189 5.91 -14.43 30.46
N VAL A 190 6.38 -14.56 29.21
CA VAL A 190 7.09 -15.78 28.82
C VAL A 190 8.26 -15.45 27.90
N GLY A 191 9.45 -15.76 28.39
CA GLY A 191 10.68 -15.57 27.65
C GLY A 191 10.81 -16.47 26.46
N SER A 192 11.39 -15.96 25.39
CA SER A 192 12.40 -16.65 24.67
C SER A 192 12.75 -16.34 23.27
N VAL A 193 13.78 -16.77 22.83
CA VAL A 193 14.34 -17.19 21.53
C VAL A 193 14.10 -16.25 20.35
N GLY A 194 15.11 -15.45 20.05
CA GLY A 194 15.49 -15.03 18.71
C GLY A 194 14.41 -14.40 17.84
N SER A 195 13.73 -13.39 18.34
CA SER A 195 12.73 -12.67 17.58
C SER A 195 13.20 -11.25 17.27
N VAL A 196 13.00 -10.81 16.03
CA VAL A 196 13.04 -9.40 15.62
C VAL A 196 11.89 -8.67 16.33
N GLY A 197 11.87 -8.66 17.66
CA GLY A 197 10.72 -8.27 18.48
C GLY A 197 10.89 -6.96 19.22
N SER A 198 12.08 -6.37 19.24
CA SER A 198 12.26 -5.03 19.80
C SER A 198 12.34 -3.99 18.67
N VAL A 199 11.87 -2.79 18.93
CA VAL A 199 12.04 -1.62 18.03
C VAL A 199 13.51 -1.43 17.66
N GLU A 200 14.42 -1.82 18.55
CA GLU A 200 15.87 -1.76 18.35
C GLU A 200 16.36 -2.75 17.28
N SER A 201 15.84 -3.98 17.26
CA SER A 201 16.19 -4.97 16.24
C SER A 201 15.62 -4.61 14.85
N VAL A 202 14.44 -3.99 14.79
CA VAL A 202 13.88 -3.43 13.55
C VAL A 202 14.80 -2.33 13.01
N ALA A 203 15.21 -1.40 13.87
CA ALA A 203 16.11 -0.31 13.47
C ALA A 203 17.48 -0.81 13.01
N GLU A 204 18.02 -1.86 13.65
CA GLU A 204 19.28 -2.49 13.24
C GLU A 204 19.16 -3.15 11.87
N GLU A 205 18.07 -3.87 11.63
CA GLU A 205 17.82 -4.51 10.33
C GLU A 205 17.72 -3.48 9.20
N VAL A 206 16.97 -2.38 9.41
CA VAL A 206 16.86 -1.31 8.43
C VAL A 206 18.24 -0.66 8.17
N ARG A 207 19.04 -0.40 9.22
CA ARG A 207 20.41 0.12 9.05
C ARG A 207 21.29 -0.84 8.25
N ARG A 208 21.18 -2.15 8.53
CA ARG A 208 21.93 -3.20 7.83
C ARG A 208 21.59 -3.20 6.34
N GLN A 209 20.29 -3.11 5.99
CA GLN A 209 19.86 -3.07 4.60
C GLN A 209 20.29 -1.77 3.91
N ALA A 210 20.17 -0.62 4.57
CA ALA A 210 20.65 0.66 4.04
C ALA A 210 22.15 0.62 3.74
N LYS A 211 22.96 0.12 4.69
CA LYS A 211 24.40 -0.04 4.51
C LYS A 211 24.75 -0.97 3.34
N ALA A 212 23.99 -2.04 3.15
CA ALA A 212 24.19 -2.98 2.03
C ALA A 212 23.86 -2.38 0.66
N LEU A 213 23.06 -1.29 0.62
CA LEU A 213 22.75 -0.54 -0.60
C LEU A 213 23.85 0.48 -0.96
N GLY A 214 24.64 0.93 0.01
CA GLY A 214 25.70 1.93 -0.16
C GLY A 214 25.39 3.26 0.52
N GLU A 215 26.41 4.12 0.62
CA GLU A 215 26.28 5.42 1.30
C GLU A 215 25.35 6.40 0.57
N ASP A 216 25.20 6.28 -0.74
CA ASP A 216 24.33 7.11 -1.57
C ASP A 216 22.87 6.64 -1.61
N ALA A 217 22.52 5.60 -0.85
CA ALA A 217 21.17 5.07 -0.85
C ALA A 217 20.16 6.10 -0.34
N ALA A 218 19.07 6.28 -1.07
CA ALA A 218 17.92 7.04 -0.62
C ALA A 218 17.07 6.17 0.30
N VAL A 219 16.84 6.61 1.52
CA VAL A 219 16.04 5.85 2.50
C VAL A 219 14.75 6.60 2.78
N LEU A 220 13.63 5.89 2.71
CA LEU A 220 12.29 6.39 3.00
C LEU A 220 11.68 5.51 4.10
N LEU A 221 11.30 6.14 5.21
CA LEU A 221 10.72 5.47 6.37
C LEU A 221 9.25 5.87 6.54
N ALA A 222 8.40 4.88 6.83
CA ALA A 222 7.02 5.13 7.20
C ALA A 222 6.91 5.98 8.49
N ALA A 223 5.77 6.63 8.68
CA ALA A 223 5.55 7.65 9.71
C ALA A 223 5.88 7.19 11.14
N GLY A 224 5.61 5.94 11.47
CA GLY A 224 5.82 5.38 12.81
C GLY A 224 7.18 4.74 13.02
N LEU A 225 8.02 4.65 11.97
CA LEU A 225 9.31 3.96 12.06
C LEU A 225 10.46 4.93 12.33
N GLU A 226 11.12 4.75 13.47
CA GLU A 226 12.29 5.51 13.85
C GLU A 226 13.57 4.65 13.77
N VAL A 227 14.57 5.17 13.04
CA VAL A 227 15.88 4.53 12.92
C VAL A 227 16.96 5.55 13.27
N PRO A 228 17.35 5.65 14.56
CA PRO A 228 18.33 6.64 15.00
C PRO A 228 19.66 6.50 14.27
N GLY A 229 20.23 7.66 13.85
CA GLY A 229 21.53 7.70 13.18
C GLY A 229 21.51 7.32 11.69
N LEU A 230 20.35 7.03 11.11
CA LEU A 230 20.21 6.82 9.69
C LEU A 230 19.72 8.12 9.01
N ASP A 231 20.45 8.55 7.96
CA ASP A 231 19.96 9.62 7.09
C ASP A 231 18.81 9.10 6.24
N ALA A 232 17.61 9.56 6.54
CA ALA A 232 16.40 9.06 5.92
C ALA A 232 15.32 10.15 5.82
N VAL A 233 14.54 10.11 4.75
CA VAL A 233 13.32 10.87 4.63
C VAL A 233 12.23 10.15 5.42
N ARG A 234 11.58 10.84 6.35
CA ARG A 234 10.44 10.31 7.09
C ARG A 234 9.14 10.82 6.46
N VAL A 235 8.21 9.91 6.26
CA VAL A 235 6.88 10.27 5.81
C VAL A 235 6.12 10.89 6.98
N PRO A 236 5.43 12.03 6.80
CA PRO A 236 4.59 12.61 7.85
C PRO A 236 3.45 11.65 8.21
N ALA A 237 2.98 11.74 9.45
CA ALA A 237 1.77 11.05 9.89
C ALA A 237 0.54 11.56 9.11
N GLY A 238 -0.56 10.79 9.16
CA GLY A 238 -1.83 11.18 8.56
C GLY A 238 -2.24 10.35 7.34
N GLN A 239 -1.30 9.61 6.74
CA GLN A 239 -1.59 8.67 5.65
C GLN A 239 -0.95 7.31 5.97
N PRO A 240 -1.60 6.50 6.84
CA PRO A 240 -0.97 5.30 7.39
C PRO A 240 -0.65 4.24 6.34
N PHE A 241 -1.51 4.08 5.33
CA PHE A 241 -1.36 3.03 4.32
C PHE A 241 -0.72 3.52 3.02
N THR A 242 -1.13 4.69 2.51
CA THR A 242 -0.64 5.20 1.21
C THR A 242 0.52 6.18 1.32
N GLY A 243 0.80 6.74 2.49
CA GLY A 243 1.77 7.83 2.65
C GLY A 243 3.18 7.49 2.20
N LEU A 244 3.68 6.29 2.56
CA LEU A 244 5.00 5.82 2.12
C LEU A 244 5.10 5.74 0.59
N TRP A 245 4.06 5.27 -0.05
CA TRP A 245 3.98 5.07 -1.50
C TRP A 245 3.76 6.38 -2.26
N SER A 246 3.01 7.31 -1.68
CA SER A 246 2.85 8.67 -2.21
C SER A 246 4.18 9.42 -2.18
N ALA A 247 4.92 9.31 -1.08
CA ALA A 247 6.26 9.89 -0.98
C ALA A 247 7.26 9.23 -1.95
N LEU A 248 7.12 7.93 -2.22
CA LEU A 248 7.88 7.26 -3.27
C LEU A 248 7.54 7.83 -4.65
N ALA A 249 6.25 7.99 -4.98
CA ALA A 249 5.81 8.54 -6.26
C ALA A 249 6.44 9.91 -6.55
N GLU A 250 6.51 10.75 -5.52
CA GLU A 250 7.08 12.10 -5.63
C GLU A 250 8.60 12.08 -5.88
N ARG A 251 9.33 11.17 -5.21
CA ARG A 251 10.79 11.22 -5.15
C ARG A 251 11.50 10.29 -6.14
N LEU A 252 10.85 9.20 -6.50
CA LEU A 252 11.46 8.16 -7.33
C LEU A 252 12.03 8.67 -8.67
N PRO A 253 11.37 9.62 -9.40
CA PRO A 253 11.93 10.16 -10.63
C PRO A 253 13.30 10.82 -10.43
N GLY A 254 13.46 11.62 -9.36
CA GLY A 254 14.74 12.26 -9.02
C GLY A 254 15.81 11.22 -8.65
N TRP A 255 15.49 10.28 -7.79
CA TRP A 255 16.42 9.23 -7.38
C TRP A 255 16.86 8.34 -8.52
N ARG A 256 15.97 8.07 -9.47
CA ARG A 256 16.32 7.35 -10.71
C ARG A 256 17.26 8.15 -11.60
N ALA A 257 17.01 9.44 -11.77
CA ALA A 257 17.89 10.32 -12.54
C ALA A 257 19.30 10.37 -11.95
N GLU A 258 19.41 10.35 -10.62
CA GLU A 258 20.66 10.28 -9.87
C GLU A 258 21.23 8.86 -9.76
N ARG A 259 20.52 7.84 -10.22
CA ARG A 259 20.87 6.40 -10.09
C ARG A 259 21.07 5.95 -8.65
N ARG A 260 20.41 6.58 -7.71
CA ARG A 260 20.49 6.22 -6.29
C ARG A 260 19.75 4.91 -6.03
N PRO A 261 20.35 3.96 -5.30
CA PRO A 261 19.60 2.86 -4.71
C PRO A 261 18.55 3.39 -3.75
N VAL A 262 17.41 2.71 -3.67
CA VAL A 262 16.30 3.14 -2.80
C VAL A 262 15.97 2.05 -1.81
N LEU A 263 15.76 2.43 -0.55
CA LEU A 263 15.20 1.59 0.50
C LEU A 263 13.92 2.23 1.03
N LEU A 264 12.82 1.51 0.97
CA LEU A 264 11.62 1.81 1.75
C LEU A 264 11.56 0.86 2.93
N ALA A 265 11.16 1.36 4.09
CA ALA A 265 10.90 0.53 5.26
C ALA A 265 9.66 0.98 6.01
N ASP A 266 8.87 0.02 6.43
CA ASP A 266 7.69 0.18 7.26
C ASP A 266 7.62 -0.94 8.30
N PHE A 267 7.17 -0.60 9.50
CA PHE A 267 6.94 -1.56 10.56
C PHE A 267 5.51 -1.45 11.07
N ASP A 268 4.75 -2.52 10.90
CA ASP A 268 3.43 -2.64 11.49
C ASP A 268 3.54 -3.22 12.91
N PRO A 269 3.39 -2.40 13.98
CA PRO A 269 3.57 -2.89 15.35
C PRO A 269 2.43 -3.82 15.79
N ARG A 270 1.24 -3.71 15.20
CA ARG A 270 0.09 -4.56 15.50
C ARG A 270 0.32 -6.00 15.03
N LEU A 271 0.96 -6.14 13.87
CA LEU A 271 1.29 -7.44 13.28
C LEU A 271 2.70 -7.91 13.63
N GLY A 272 3.56 -7.03 14.15
CA GLY A 272 4.97 -7.31 14.38
C GLY A 272 5.74 -7.60 13.08
N VAL A 273 5.38 -6.93 11.96
CA VAL A 273 5.95 -7.18 10.64
C VAL A 273 6.77 -5.98 10.18
N LEU A 274 8.06 -6.21 9.95
CA LEU A 274 8.91 -5.31 9.19
C LEU A 274 8.77 -5.61 7.70
N SER A 275 8.38 -4.62 6.92
CA SER A 275 8.29 -4.68 5.46
C SER A 275 9.33 -3.76 4.84
N THR A 276 10.12 -4.25 3.89
CA THR A 276 11.11 -3.45 3.18
C THR A 276 11.02 -3.66 1.67
N LEU A 277 11.29 -2.59 0.92
CA LEU A 277 11.47 -2.63 -0.51
C LEU A 277 12.84 -2.04 -0.84
N THR A 278 13.61 -2.75 -1.63
CA THR A 278 14.85 -2.23 -2.20
C THR A 278 14.74 -2.15 -3.72
N LEU A 279 15.19 -1.01 -4.26
CA LEU A 279 15.28 -0.78 -5.70
C LEU A 279 16.73 -0.41 -6.03
N ARG A 280 17.34 -1.14 -6.97
CA ARG A 280 18.69 -0.85 -7.47
C ARG A 280 18.63 -0.63 -8.97
N ALA A 281 19.24 0.45 -9.44
CA ALA A 281 19.54 0.58 -10.84
C ALA A 281 20.65 -0.42 -11.19
N GLY A 282 20.46 -1.18 -12.26
CA GLY A 282 21.51 -2.06 -12.75
C GLY A 282 22.72 -1.28 -13.27
N PRO A 283 23.87 -1.96 -13.45
CA PRO A 283 25.03 -1.33 -14.07
C PRO A 283 24.66 -0.78 -15.44
N PRO A 284 25.31 0.30 -15.90
CA PRO A 284 25.10 0.82 -17.23
C PRO A 284 25.39 -0.27 -18.27
N SER A 285 24.50 -0.40 -19.25
CA SER A 285 24.67 -1.27 -20.42
C SER A 285 25.79 -0.77 -21.33
#